data_115e067ffee92bc789a283be70a8aebd
#
_entry.id   115e067ffee92bc789a283be70a8aebd
#
_cell.length_a   1.000
_cell.length_b   1.000
_cell.length_c   1.000
_cell.angle_alpha   90.00
_cell.angle_beta   90.00
_cell.angle_gamma   90.00
#
_symmetry.space_group_name_H-M   'P 1'
#
loop_
_entity.id
_entity.type
_entity.pdbx_description
1 polymer ?
#
loop_
_entity_poly.entity_id
_entity_poly.type
_entity_poly.pdbx_seq_one_letter_code
_entity_poly.pdbx_strand_id
1 'polypeptide(L)'
;MKYEQLWKDIETLCALRGPSGREAAVREYLIEQIKGHAEYEVDPLGNLLVRKKGKKPAKKVLQLSAHMDEVGFIITNIDEKGFLSFAPVGGIQPEVTGGRMVLVGDNAIPGMVGCKPVHLCDDKERSDPGKISNMKIDIGAKDKAEAEKLVSLGDMVTFTGPVLHYGEGRVAGRALDDRAGCAMLLAMIREELPCDCCFSFTVQEEVGCFGGKTAAYTLRPDIAIAVETTTAGDLAGVPEEKKVCRLGNGPVVSFMDRGTIYTYDLYKRVRALADAHNIPNQTKEAVCGGNESRSLMTAAGGSEVLAISIPSRYLHSPACVADEKDIENTLELLRLLPEALAL
;
A
#
# COMPACT_ATOMS: atom_id res chain seq x y z
N MET A 1 11.87 22.45 2.94
CA MET A 1 12.21 21.82 1.62
C MET A 1 10.92 21.54 0.86
N LYS A 2 10.94 21.44 -0.49
CA LYS A 2 9.70 21.32 -1.31
C LYS A 2 8.80 20.13 -0.88
N TYR A 3 9.37 19.04 -0.42
CA TYR A 3 8.65 17.81 -0.08
C TYR A 3 8.70 17.47 1.43
N GLU A 4 9.08 18.39 2.27
CA GLU A 4 9.24 18.14 3.72
C GLU A 4 7.97 17.60 4.38
N GLN A 5 6.81 18.18 4.05
CA GLN A 5 5.54 17.71 4.59
C GLN A 5 5.13 16.34 4.04
N LEU A 6 5.42 16.05 2.77
CA LEU A 6 5.18 14.72 2.18
C LEU A 6 5.95 13.64 2.95
N TRP A 7 7.24 13.85 3.20
CA TRP A 7 8.07 12.89 3.92
C TRP A 7 7.60 12.70 5.36
N LYS A 8 7.22 13.78 6.04
CA LYS A 8 6.65 13.69 7.38
C LYS A 8 5.34 12.91 7.42
N ASP A 9 4.48 13.07 6.42
CA ASP A 9 3.24 12.30 6.30
C ASP A 9 3.54 10.81 6.02
N ILE A 10 4.48 10.49 5.13
CA ILE A 10 4.91 9.11 4.84
C ILE A 10 5.44 8.45 6.12
N GLU A 11 6.36 9.08 6.83
CA GLU A 11 6.92 8.57 8.08
C GLU A 11 5.83 8.32 9.14
N THR A 12 4.91 9.27 9.29
CA THR A 12 3.82 9.16 10.25
C THR A 12 2.86 8.03 9.87
N LEU A 13 2.42 7.98 8.60
CA LEU A 13 1.50 6.97 8.11
C LEU A 13 2.13 5.57 8.18
N CYS A 14 3.41 5.41 7.85
CA CYS A 14 4.13 4.15 7.99
C CYS A 14 4.33 3.73 9.46
N ALA A 15 4.36 4.65 10.40
CA ALA A 15 4.43 4.34 11.83
C ALA A 15 3.11 3.81 12.38
N LEU A 16 1.97 4.24 11.82
CA LEU A 16 0.64 3.78 12.22
C LEU A 16 0.42 2.32 11.80
N ARG A 17 -0.14 1.52 12.70
CA ARG A 17 -0.54 0.14 12.41
C ARG A 17 -1.95 0.15 11.82
N GLY A 18 -2.14 -0.59 10.74
CA GLY A 18 -3.42 -0.68 10.06
C GLY A 18 -3.44 -1.87 9.10
N PRO A 19 -3.36 -3.11 9.60
CA PRO A 19 -3.55 -4.28 8.73
C PRO A 19 -4.99 -4.33 8.23
N SER A 20 -5.21 -5.02 7.10
CA SER A 20 -6.53 -5.12 6.47
C SER A 20 -7.64 -5.44 7.48
N GLY A 21 -8.69 -4.62 7.50
CA GLY A 21 -9.80 -4.71 8.45
C GLY A 21 -9.56 -4.02 9.81
N ARG A 22 -8.42 -3.36 10.00
CA ARG A 22 -8.07 -2.58 11.19
C ARG A 22 -7.40 -1.23 10.84
N GLU A 23 -7.88 -0.55 9.83
CA GLU A 23 -7.30 0.68 9.28
C GLU A 23 -7.68 1.95 10.06
N ALA A 24 -8.44 1.84 11.13
CA ALA A 24 -9.02 2.97 11.86
C ALA A 24 -7.98 4.04 12.25
N ALA A 25 -6.82 3.65 12.76
CA ALA A 25 -5.78 4.61 13.18
C ALA A 25 -5.25 5.44 12.00
N VAL A 26 -5.10 4.83 10.82
CA VAL A 26 -4.68 5.51 9.60
C VAL A 26 -5.77 6.47 9.11
N ARG A 27 -7.00 6.00 9.08
CA ARG A 27 -8.16 6.81 8.68
C ARG A 27 -8.34 8.03 9.60
N GLU A 28 -8.22 7.86 10.89
CA GLU A 28 -8.33 8.97 11.85
C GLU A 28 -7.24 10.02 11.64
N TYR A 29 -6.00 9.59 11.42
CA TYR A 29 -4.93 10.51 11.06
C TYR A 29 -5.25 11.28 9.78
N LEU A 30 -5.67 10.59 8.70
CA LEU A 30 -6.03 11.23 7.43
C LEU A 30 -7.18 12.21 7.60
N ILE A 31 -8.23 11.86 8.34
CA ILE A 31 -9.36 12.76 8.64
C ILE A 31 -8.86 14.03 9.30
N GLU A 32 -8.00 13.92 10.33
CA GLU A 32 -7.48 15.09 11.03
C GLU A 32 -6.69 16.02 10.09
N GLN A 33 -5.95 15.43 9.15
CA GLN A 33 -5.17 16.21 8.18
C GLN A 33 -6.02 16.81 7.04
N ILE A 34 -7.19 16.25 6.75
CA ILE A 34 -8.11 16.71 5.68
C ILE A 34 -9.06 17.82 6.18
N LYS A 35 -9.31 17.90 7.48
CA LYS A 35 -10.20 18.92 8.07
C LYS A 35 -9.84 20.33 7.60
N GLY A 36 -10.86 21.05 7.10
CA GLY A 36 -10.70 22.40 6.57
C GLY A 36 -10.18 22.49 5.14
N HIS A 37 -9.79 21.37 4.52
CA HIS A 37 -9.29 21.34 3.15
C HIS A 37 -10.30 20.77 2.15
N ALA A 38 -11.15 19.83 2.54
CA ALA A 38 -12.14 19.19 1.67
C ALA A 38 -13.31 18.61 2.47
N GLU A 39 -14.42 18.33 1.77
CA GLU A 39 -15.52 17.54 2.30
C GLU A 39 -15.17 16.05 2.27
N TYR A 40 -15.54 15.32 3.31
CA TYR A 40 -15.28 13.88 3.40
C TYR A 40 -16.44 13.13 4.04
N GLU A 41 -16.51 11.85 3.76
CA GLU A 41 -17.41 10.88 4.38
C GLU A 41 -16.68 9.55 4.60
N VAL A 42 -17.13 8.78 5.59
CA VAL A 42 -16.64 7.41 5.81
C VAL A 42 -17.77 6.45 5.47
N ASP A 43 -17.50 5.53 4.55
CA ASP A 43 -18.51 4.54 4.16
C ASP A 43 -18.63 3.39 5.20
N PRO A 44 -19.67 2.53 5.11
CA PRO A 44 -19.85 1.43 6.07
C PRO A 44 -18.71 0.41 6.10
N LEU A 45 -17.92 0.28 5.03
CA LEU A 45 -16.76 -0.62 5.00
C LEU A 45 -15.54 0.00 5.69
N GLY A 46 -15.52 1.34 5.78
CA GLY A 46 -14.46 2.11 6.42
C GLY A 46 -13.56 2.89 5.47
N ASN A 47 -13.89 2.96 4.18
CA ASN A 47 -13.19 3.84 3.25
C ASN A 47 -13.40 5.30 3.64
N LEU A 48 -12.38 6.12 3.46
CA LEU A 48 -12.49 7.58 3.56
C LEU A 48 -12.60 8.16 2.16
N LEU A 49 -13.77 8.73 1.86
CA LEU A 49 -14.12 9.30 0.57
C LEU A 49 -14.08 10.82 0.66
N VAL A 50 -13.37 11.46 -0.24
CA VAL A 50 -13.11 12.91 -0.18
C VAL A 50 -13.53 13.58 -1.49
N ARG A 51 -14.28 14.70 -1.37
CA ARG A 51 -14.65 15.56 -2.50
C ARG A 51 -13.97 16.91 -2.33
N LYS A 52 -12.97 17.17 -3.14
CA LYS A 52 -12.20 18.40 -3.14
C LYS A 52 -12.70 19.33 -4.25
N LYS A 53 -13.15 20.52 -3.86
CA LYS A 53 -13.47 21.59 -4.79
C LYS A 53 -12.19 22.23 -5.33
N GLY A 54 -12.13 22.40 -6.64
CA GLY A 54 -11.07 23.12 -7.33
C GLY A 54 -11.52 24.50 -7.79
N LYS A 55 -10.66 25.17 -8.57
CA LYS A 55 -10.95 26.50 -9.15
C LYS A 55 -12.13 26.51 -10.10
N LYS A 56 -12.38 25.37 -10.76
CA LYS A 56 -13.45 25.19 -11.75
C LYS A 56 -14.17 23.85 -11.52
N PRO A 57 -15.45 23.74 -11.88
CA PRO A 57 -16.10 22.46 -11.95
C PRO A 57 -15.40 21.54 -12.96
N ALA A 58 -15.25 20.28 -12.60
CA ALA A 58 -14.76 19.24 -13.51
C ALA A 58 -15.82 18.86 -14.55
N LYS A 59 -15.42 18.54 -15.79
CA LYS A 59 -16.29 17.97 -16.83
C LYS A 59 -16.45 16.46 -16.68
N LYS A 60 -15.41 15.79 -16.16
CA LYS A 60 -15.40 14.37 -15.83
C LYS A 60 -15.09 14.20 -14.34
N VAL A 61 -15.74 13.25 -13.70
CA VAL A 61 -15.41 12.88 -12.31
C VAL A 61 -14.11 12.09 -12.32
N LEU A 62 -13.04 12.70 -11.86
CA LEU A 62 -11.73 12.06 -11.66
C LEU A 62 -11.63 11.60 -10.20
N GLN A 63 -11.35 10.31 -9.99
CA GLN A 63 -11.03 9.72 -8.69
C GLN A 63 -9.57 9.29 -8.66
N LEU A 64 -8.83 9.72 -7.64
CA LEU A 64 -7.52 9.18 -7.28
C LEU A 64 -7.68 8.33 -6.03
N SER A 65 -7.17 7.10 -6.04
CA SER A 65 -7.38 6.11 -5.00
C SER A 65 -6.06 5.56 -4.50
N ALA A 66 -5.92 5.40 -3.18
CA ALA A 66 -4.79 4.75 -2.51
C ALA A 66 -5.32 3.95 -1.33
N HIS A 67 -4.70 2.81 -0.99
CA HIS A 67 -5.20 2.00 0.11
C HIS A 67 -4.52 2.30 1.45
N MET A 68 -5.32 2.22 2.52
CA MET A 68 -4.86 2.47 3.90
C MET A 68 -4.29 1.24 4.57
N ASP A 69 -4.68 0.05 4.13
CA ASP A 69 -4.26 -1.19 4.77
C ASP A 69 -2.82 -1.58 4.44
N GLU A 70 -2.32 -2.51 5.20
CA GLU A 70 -1.01 -3.14 5.03
C GLU A 70 -1.14 -4.64 5.27
N VAL A 71 -0.24 -5.44 4.71
CA VAL A 71 -0.13 -6.87 5.01
C VAL A 71 0.26 -7.10 6.47
N GLY A 72 -0.22 -8.20 7.03
CA GLY A 72 0.07 -8.58 8.42
C GLY A 72 -0.33 -10.02 8.71
N PHE A 73 -0.64 -10.29 9.97
CA PHE A 73 -1.11 -11.62 10.39
C PHE A 73 -2.28 -11.48 11.36
N ILE A 74 -2.98 -12.58 11.58
CA ILE A 74 -4.08 -12.69 12.55
C ILE A 74 -3.84 -13.89 13.47
N ILE A 75 -4.05 -13.73 14.76
CA ILE A 75 -3.90 -14.81 15.75
C ILE A 75 -5.04 -15.82 15.61
N THR A 76 -4.68 -17.08 15.44
CA THR A 76 -5.65 -18.18 15.22
C THR A 76 -5.72 -19.18 16.37
N ASN A 77 -4.67 -19.29 17.20
CA ASN A 77 -4.66 -20.17 18.37
C ASN A 77 -3.58 -19.74 19.36
N ILE A 78 -3.78 -20.06 20.64
CA ILE A 78 -2.80 -19.92 21.74
C ILE A 78 -2.60 -21.31 22.34
N ASP A 79 -1.36 -21.81 22.29
CA ASP A 79 -1.08 -23.15 22.82
C ASP A 79 -0.81 -23.14 24.34
N GLU A 80 -0.75 -24.33 24.95
CA GLU A 80 -0.58 -24.47 26.39
C GLU A 80 0.72 -23.87 26.95
N LYS A 81 1.70 -23.62 26.09
CA LYS A 81 2.98 -22.98 26.44
C LYS A 81 2.99 -21.47 26.20
N GLY A 82 1.85 -20.89 25.77
CA GLY A 82 1.72 -19.46 25.52
C GLY A 82 2.20 -19.00 24.12
N PHE A 83 2.63 -19.91 23.24
CA PHE A 83 2.96 -19.55 21.86
C PHE A 83 1.71 -19.34 21.02
N LEU A 84 1.77 -18.31 20.13
CA LEU A 84 0.65 -17.94 19.28
C LEU A 84 0.79 -18.58 17.89
N SER A 85 -0.28 -19.25 17.43
CA SER A 85 -0.41 -19.60 16.00
C SER A 85 -1.04 -18.44 15.27
N PHE A 86 -0.70 -18.27 14.02
CA PHE A 86 -1.17 -17.16 13.21
C PHE A 86 -1.34 -17.52 11.73
N ALA A 87 -2.14 -16.75 11.04
CA ALA A 87 -2.33 -16.85 9.58
C ALA A 87 -1.98 -15.50 8.92
N PRO A 88 -1.51 -15.51 7.67
CA PRO A 88 -1.26 -14.27 6.93
C PRO A 88 -2.56 -13.53 6.61
N VAL A 89 -2.50 -12.22 6.64
CA VAL A 89 -3.49 -11.27 6.12
C VAL A 89 -2.81 -10.53 4.97
N GLY A 90 -3.25 -10.78 3.75
CA GLY A 90 -2.55 -10.37 2.54
C GLY A 90 -1.46 -11.35 2.09
N GLY A 91 -0.74 -10.97 1.07
CA GLY A 91 0.24 -11.82 0.39
C GLY A 91 1.64 -11.76 1.00
N ILE A 92 1.93 -12.50 2.07
CA ILE A 92 3.25 -12.54 2.73
C ILE A 92 3.97 -13.85 2.42
N GLN A 93 5.25 -13.76 2.08
CA GLN A 93 6.11 -14.92 1.84
C GLN A 93 6.75 -15.42 3.15
N PRO A 94 6.92 -16.75 3.31
CA PRO A 94 7.56 -17.34 4.49
C PRO A 94 8.97 -16.82 4.73
N GLU A 95 9.73 -16.56 3.66
CA GLU A 95 11.13 -16.12 3.67
C GLU A 95 11.33 -14.80 4.42
N VAL A 96 10.34 -13.92 4.39
CA VAL A 96 10.42 -12.61 5.05
C VAL A 96 9.81 -12.62 6.45
N THR A 97 9.25 -13.76 6.91
CA THR A 97 8.45 -13.86 8.14
C THR A 97 9.27 -14.35 9.33
N GLY A 98 10.09 -15.40 9.16
CA GLY A 98 10.87 -15.99 10.25
C GLY A 98 11.90 -15.04 10.86
N GLY A 99 12.02 -15.05 12.20
CA GLY A 99 12.98 -14.21 12.93
C GLY A 99 12.63 -12.72 13.00
N ARG A 100 11.40 -12.33 12.64
CA ARG A 100 10.97 -10.92 12.64
C ARG A 100 10.33 -10.53 13.96
N MET A 101 10.59 -9.29 14.36
CA MET A 101 9.87 -8.63 15.44
C MET A 101 8.49 -8.20 14.92
N VAL A 102 7.49 -8.41 15.75
CA VAL A 102 6.09 -8.06 15.44
C VAL A 102 5.43 -7.40 16.65
N LEU A 103 4.32 -6.73 16.40
CA LEU A 103 3.45 -6.16 17.42
C LEU A 103 2.07 -6.82 17.33
N VAL A 104 1.58 -7.39 18.44
CA VAL A 104 0.36 -8.17 18.52
C VAL A 104 -0.74 -7.39 19.23
N GLY A 105 -1.95 -7.41 18.66
CA GLY A 105 -3.16 -6.82 19.23
C GLY A 105 -3.12 -5.30 19.32
N ASP A 106 -4.20 -4.70 19.81
CA ASP A 106 -4.34 -3.24 19.91
C ASP A 106 -3.34 -2.65 20.89
N ASN A 107 -2.97 -3.38 21.92
CA ASN A 107 -1.96 -2.97 22.93
C ASN A 107 -0.51 -3.05 22.43
N ALA A 108 -0.28 -3.41 21.17
CA ALA A 108 1.05 -3.49 20.57
C ALA A 108 2.04 -4.37 21.38
N ILE A 109 1.58 -5.54 21.83
CA ILE A 109 2.42 -6.46 22.60
C ILE A 109 3.58 -6.92 21.71
N PRO A 110 4.84 -6.72 22.14
CA PRO A 110 5.99 -7.17 21.36
C PRO A 110 6.04 -8.69 21.27
N GLY A 111 6.38 -9.19 20.08
CA GLY A 111 6.56 -10.62 19.85
C GLY A 111 7.66 -10.89 18.83
N MET A 112 8.12 -12.13 18.81
CA MET A 112 9.12 -12.63 17.86
C MET A 112 8.53 -13.81 17.09
N VAL A 113 8.66 -13.77 15.76
CA VAL A 113 8.28 -14.92 14.94
C VAL A 113 9.38 -15.97 15.01
N GLY A 114 9.10 -17.07 15.69
CA GLY A 114 10.00 -18.21 15.82
C GLY A 114 9.81 -19.22 14.69
N CYS A 115 10.91 -19.82 14.26
CA CYS A 115 10.92 -20.94 13.33
C CYS A 115 11.75 -22.11 13.90
N LYS A 116 11.58 -23.30 13.30
CA LYS A 116 12.31 -24.49 13.71
C LYS A 116 13.82 -24.26 13.62
N PRO A 117 14.60 -24.55 14.68
CA PRO A 117 16.05 -24.39 14.66
C PRO A 117 16.73 -25.27 13.61
N VAL A 118 17.74 -24.76 12.91
CA VAL A 118 18.44 -25.42 11.80
C VAL A 118 18.95 -26.83 12.14
N HIS A 119 19.45 -27.03 13.37
CA HIS A 119 19.95 -28.35 13.81
C HIS A 119 18.85 -29.43 14.02
N LEU A 120 17.61 -29.02 14.06
CA LEU A 120 16.44 -29.92 14.12
C LEU A 120 15.79 -30.12 12.73
N CYS A 121 16.23 -29.38 11.71
CA CYS A 121 15.72 -29.51 10.34
C CYS A 121 16.43 -30.65 9.63
N ASP A 122 15.68 -31.44 8.87
CA ASP A 122 16.25 -32.37 7.88
C ASP A 122 16.76 -31.60 6.64
N ASP A 123 17.40 -32.31 5.69
CA ASP A 123 18.01 -31.68 4.51
C ASP A 123 16.97 -31.01 3.60
N LYS A 124 15.74 -31.52 3.55
CA LYS A 124 14.65 -30.94 2.79
C LYS A 124 14.13 -29.68 3.46
N GLU A 125 13.93 -29.71 4.77
CA GLU A 125 13.50 -28.55 5.56
C GLU A 125 14.53 -27.41 5.56
N ARG A 126 15.83 -27.73 5.44
CA ARG A 126 16.90 -26.71 5.34
C ARG A 126 16.88 -25.94 4.04
N SER A 127 16.39 -26.57 2.96
CA SER A 127 16.29 -25.96 1.63
C SER A 127 14.92 -25.31 1.35
N ASP A 128 13.95 -25.48 2.26
CA ASP A 128 12.60 -24.94 2.18
C ASP A 128 12.38 -23.97 3.35
N PRO A 129 12.03 -22.69 3.12
CA PRO A 129 11.74 -21.73 4.20
C PRO A 129 10.57 -22.16 5.09
N GLY A 130 9.88 -23.23 4.69
CA GLY A 130 8.73 -23.77 5.40
C GLY A 130 7.45 -23.00 5.14
N LYS A 131 6.41 -23.43 5.85
CA LYS A 131 5.09 -22.76 5.78
C LYS A 131 4.92 -21.84 6.97
N ILE A 132 4.31 -20.68 6.77
CA ILE A 132 3.94 -19.75 7.84
C ILE A 132 3.15 -20.47 8.93
N SER A 133 2.28 -21.42 8.57
CA SER A 133 1.51 -22.24 9.53
C SER A 133 2.35 -23.05 10.53
N ASN A 134 3.64 -23.27 10.24
CA ASN A 134 4.57 -23.97 11.13
C ASN A 134 5.35 -23.02 12.05
N MET A 135 5.23 -21.73 11.86
CA MET A 135 5.85 -20.72 12.69
C MET A 135 4.96 -20.38 13.89
N LYS A 136 5.55 -19.84 14.92
CA LYS A 136 4.86 -19.38 16.13
C LYS A 136 5.33 -17.98 16.48
N ILE A 137 4.46 -17.19 17.10
CA ILE A 137 4.87 -15.93 17.72
C ILE A 137 5.06 -16.18 19.21
N ASP A 138 6.22 -15.79 19.69
CA ASP A 138 6.59 -15.79 21.10
C ASP A 138 6.44 -14.36 21.62
N ILE A 139 5.57 -14.18 22.63
CA ILE A 139 5.33 -12.91 23.34
C ILE A 139 5.91 -12.91 24.76
N GLY A 140 6.72 -13.91 25.12
CA GLY A 140 7.33 -14.06 26.44
C GLY A 140 6.39 -14.59 27.53
N ALA A 141 5.17 -15.05 27.17
CA ALA A 141 4.25 -15.64 28.12
C ALA A 141 4.73 -17.05 28.53
N LYS A 142 4.63 -17.37 29.82
CA LYS A 142 5.05 -18.69 30.35
C LYS A 142 4.07 -19.82 30.09
N ASP A 143 2.78 -19.48 29.90
CA ASP A 143 1.68 -20.41 29.66
C ASP A 143 0.53 -19.70 28.94
N LYS A 144 -0.46 -20.49 28.53
CA LYS A 144 -1.66 -20.01 27.85
C LYS A 144 -2.44 -18.98 28.67
N ALA A 145 -2.59 -19.20 29.97
CA ALA A 145 -3.36 -18.30 30.84
C ALA A 145 -2.72 -16.91 30.98
N GLU A 146 -1.40 -16.84 30.90
CA GLU A 146 -0.67 -15.57 30.84
C GLU A 146 -0.81 -14.91 29.47
N ALA A 147 -0.67 -15.65 28.37
CA ALA A 147 -0.84 -15.15 27.02
C ALA A 147 -2.27 -14.60 26.79
N GLU A 148 -3.30 -15.30 27.25
CA GLU A 148 -4.71 -14.87 27.14
C GLU A 148 -5.05 -13.59 27.91
N LYS A 149 -4.20 -13.15 28.84
CA LYS A 149 -4.34 -11.83 29.48
C LYS A 149 -3.84 -10.68 28.62
N LEU A 150 -2.96 -10.99 27.69
CA LEU A 150 -2.26 -10.00 26.85
C LEU A 150 -2.86 -9.89 25.45
N VAL A 151 -3.29 -11.02 24.89
CA VAL A 151 -3.75 -11.14 23.50
C VAL A 151 -4.94 -12.09 23.38
N SER A 152 -5.70 -11.93 22.31
CA SER A 152 -6.90 -12.72 22.02
C SER A 152 -6.86 -13.33 20.63
N LEU A 153 -7.69 -14.35 20.39
CA LEU A 153 -7.92 -14.85 19.04
C LEU A 153 -8.55 -13.74 18.18
N GLY A 154 -8.07 -13.61 16.95
CA GLY A 154 -8.49 -12.54 16.04
C GLY A 154 -7.73 -11.25 16.20
N ASP A 155 -6.78 -11.14 17.15
CA ASP A 155 -5.87 -10.02 17.24
C ASP A 155 -4.97 -9.96 16.01
N MET A 156 -4.81 -8.75 15.49
CA MET A 156 -3.96 -8.52 14.34
C MET A 156 -2.51 -8.34 14.75
N VAL A 157 -1.63 -8.74 13.85
CA VAL A 157 -0.18 -8.66 14.05
C VAL A 157 0.44 -7.89 12.90
N THR A 158 1.28 -6.94 13.21
CA THR A 158 2.03 -6.17 12.21
C THR A 158 3.53 -6.36 12.39
N PHE A 159 4.27 -6.29 11.29
CA PHE A 159 5.72 -6.11 11.38
C PHE A 159 6.04 -4.79 12.10
N THR A 160 7.26 -4.65 12.56
CA THR A 160 7.75 -3.41 13.18
C THR A 160 9.03 -2.94 12.49
N GLY A 161 9.21 -1.63 12.45
CA GLY A 161 10.39 -0.99 11.87
C GLY A 161 10.13 0.50 11.58
N PRO A 162 11.15 1.36 11.71
CA PRO A 162 11.06 2.75 11.31
C PRO A 162 11.15 2.90 9.79
N VAL A 163 10.77 4.07 9.30
CA VAL A 163 11.18 4.52 7.97
C VAL A 163 12.65 4.94 8.05
N LEU A 164 13.45 4.49 7.11
CA LEU A 164 14.90 4.73 7.05
C LEU A 164 15.25 5.37 5.71
N HIS A 165 15.92 6.51 5.76
CA HIS A 165 16.57 7.12 4.60
C HIS A 165 18.04 6.71 4.58
N TYR A 166 18.53 6.18 3.47
CA TYR A 166 19.90 5.66 3.37
C TYR A 166 20.46 5.71 1.95
N GLY A 167 21.78 5.59 1.83
CA GLY A 167 22.46 5.66 0.54
C GLY A 167 22.17 6.97 -0.18
N GLU A 168 22.10 6.91 -1.50
CA GLU A 168 21.78 8.05 -2.35
C GLU A 168 20.29 8.02 -2.74
N GLY A 169 19.42 8.62 -1.90
CA GLY A 169 18.00 8.76 -2.18
C GLY A 169 17.21 7.46 -2.09
N ARG A 170 17.56 6.56 -1.17
CA ARG A 170 16.76 5.37 -0.89
C ARG A 170 15.98 5.53 0.41
N VAL A 171 14.74 5.14 0.37
CA VAL A 171 13.87 5.05 1.53
C VAL A 171 13.40 3.61 1.73
N ALA A 172 13.50 3.12 2.95
CA ALA A 172 12.96 1.82 3.33
C ALA A 172 11.95 1.98 4.45
N GLY A 173 10.85 1.25 4.39
CA GLY A 173 9.84 1.29 5.43
C GLY A 173 8.84 0.16 5.30
N ARG A 174 8.26 -0.19 6.44
CA ARG A 174 7.06 -0.99 6.50
C ARG A 174 5.90 -0.18 5.89
N ALA A 175 5.00 -0.85 5.20
CA ALA A 175 3.77 -0.24 4.68
C ALA A 175 3.98 0.99 3.75
N LEU A 176 5.15 1.13 3.08
CA LEU A 176 5.27 2.08 1.98
C LEU A 176 4.19 1.82 0.92
N ASP A 177 3.82 0.58 0.77
CA ASP A 177 2.63 0.05 0.12
C ASP A 177 1.45 0.08 1.08
N ASP A 178 0.44 0.94 0.96
CA ASP A 178 0.45 2.09 0.03
C ASP A 178 0.34 3.42 0.80
N ARG A 179 1.04 3.52 1.94
CA ARG A 179 1.05 4.75 2.74
C ARG A 179 1.74 5.90 2.01
N ALA A 180 2.62 5.60 1.04
CA ALA A 180 3.21 6.62 0.18
C ALA A 180 2.14 7.20 -0.76
N GLY A 181 1.27 6.38 -1.35
CA GLY A 181 0.11 6.82 -2.12
C GLY A 181 -0.83 7.67 -1.27
N CYS A 182 -1.17 7.19 -0.07
CA CYS A 182 -1.98 7.97 0.87
C CYS A 182 -1.39 9.36 1.16
N ALA A 183 -0.08 9.46 1.41
CA ALA A 183 0.58 10.74 1.66
C ALA A 183 0.55 11.67 0.44
N MET A 184 0.71 11.12 -0.77
CA MET A 184 0.63 11.90 -2.01
C MET A 184 -0.78 12.45 -2.25
N LEU A 185 -1.82 11.64 -2.03
CA LEU A 185 -3.21 12.11 -2.13
C LEU A 185 -3.51 13.18 -1.07
N LEU A 186 -3.01 13.00 0.16
CA LEU A 186 -3.14 13.99 1.22
C LEU A 186 -2.46 15.32 0.86
N ALA A 187 -1.27 15.29 0.25
CA ALA A 187 -0.58 16.49 -0.24
C ALA A 187 -1.45 17.25 -1.26
N MET A 188 -2.04 16.55 -2.23
CA MET A 188 -2.94 17.15 -3.23
C MET A 188 -4.21 17.74 -2.60
N ILE A 189 -4.80 17.08 -1.60
CA ILE A 189 -6.00 17.57 -0.90
C ILE A 189 -5.73 18.91 -0.19
N ARG A 190 -4.54 19.11 0.33
CA ARG A 190 -4.14 20.37 0.98
C ARG A 190 -3.88 21.50 0.00
N GLU A 191 -3.65 21.20 -1.26
CA GLU A 191 -3.36 22.16 -2.32
C GLU A 191 -4.63 22.73 -2.96
N GLU A 192 -4.49 23.81 -3.69
CA GLU A 192 -5.54 24.36 -4.55
C GLU A 192 -5.50 23.64 -5.91
N LEU A 193 -6.56 22.91 -6.25
CA LEU A 193 -6.65 22.14 -7.48
C LEU A 193 -7.21 22.97 -8.64
N PRO A 194 -6.84 22.67 -9.90
CA PRO A 194 -7.37 23.36 -11.09
C PRO A 194 -8.87 23.10 -11.30
N CYS A 195 -9.36 21.93 -10.90
CA CYS A 195 -10.77 21.56 -10.95
C CYS A 195 -11.17 20.62 -9.82
N ASP A 196 -12.48 20.38 -9.69
CA ASP A 196 -13.01 19.42 -8.72
C ASP A 196 -12.37 18.02 -8.93
N CYS A 197 -12.03 17.36 -7.83
CA CYS A 197 -11.45 16.02 -7.85
C CYS A 197 -11.95 15.20 -6.65
N CYS A 198 -12.12 13.90 -6.84
CA CYS A 198 -12.45 12.96 -5.78
C CYS A 198 -11.21 12.16 -5.38
N PHE A 199 -11.12 11.86 -4.09
CA PHE A 199 -10.07 11.00 -3.56
C PHE A 199 -10.71 9.90 -2.73
N SER A 200 -10.11 8.72 -2.73
CA SER A 200 -10.50 7.63 -1.85
C SER A 200 -9.26 7.05 -1.16
N PHE A 201 -9.37 6.89 0.15
CA PHE A 201 -8.44 6.10 0.94
C PHE A 201 -9.18 4.82 1.29
N THR A 202 -8.78 3.74 0.65
CA THR A 202 -9.54 2.49 0.66
C THR A 202 -9.05 1.54 1.74
N VAL A 203 -9.88 0.57 2.08
CA VAL A 203 -9.59 -0.49 3.05
C VAL A 203 -9.56 -1.84 2.35
N GLN A 204 -8.85 -2.82 2.96
CA GLN A 204 -8.88 -4.22 2.55
C GLN A 204 -8.48 -4.43 1.06
N GLU A 205 -7.53 -3.65 0.56
CA GLU A 205 -6.93 -3.87 -0.76
C GLU A 205 -6.20 -5.21 -0.78
N GLU A 206 -5.34 -5.45 0.19
CA GLU A 206 -4.41 -6.57 0.32
C GLU A 206 -5.08 -7.95 0.43
N VAL A 207 -6.36 -7.97 0.78
CA VAL A 207 -7.16 -9.20 0.91
C VAL A 207 -8.21 -9.36 -0.20
N GLY A 208 -8.22 -8.46 -1.20
CA GLY A 208 -9.10 -8.63 -2.35
C GLY A 208 -9.65 -7.36 -2.98
N CYS A 209 -9.06 -6.18 -2.74
CA CYS A 209 -9.47 -4.88 -3.31
C CYS A 209 -10.92 -4.52 -2.99
N PHE A 210 -11.41 -4.87 -1.79
CA PHE A 210 -12.83 -4.72 -1.45
C PHE A 210 -13.25 -3.26 -1.33
N GLY A 211 -12.41 -2.42 -0.73
CA GLY A 211 -12.67 -1.00 -0.53
C GLY A 211 -12.86 -0.24 -1.83
N GLY A 212 -12.03 -0.50 -2.83
CA GLY A 212 -12.10 0.17 -4.13
C GLY A 212 -13.47 0.05 -4.80
N LYS A 213 -14.14 -1.10 -4.65
CA LYS A 213 -15.45 -1.33 -5.23
C LYS A 213 -16.54 -0.43 -4.62
N THR A 214 -16.58 -0.32 -3.28
CA THR A 214 -17.55 0.52 -2.57
C THR A 214 -17.26 2.00 -2.76
N ALA A 215 -15.97 2.38 -2.76
CA ALA A 215 -15.53 3.73 -3.02
C ALA A 215 -15.98 4.22 -4.42
N ALA A 216 -15.68 3.46 -5.48
CA ALA A 216 -16.09 3.83 -6.83
C ALA A 216 -17.61 3.77 -7.04
N TYR A 217 -18.32 2.86 -6.36
CA TYR A 217 -19.79 2.84 -6.39
C TYR A 217 -20.39 4.15 -5.84
N THR A 218 -19.81 4.71 -4.79
CA THR A 218 -20.27 5.95 -4.13
C THR A 218 -19.83 7.20 -4.89
N LEU A 219 -18.59 7.26 -5.35
CA LEU A 219 -18.01 8.41 -6.04
C LEU A 219 -18.41 8.48 -7.52
N ARG A 220 -18.69 7.34 -8.17
CA ARG A 220 -19.07 7.18 -9.57
C ARG A 220 -18.13 7.89 -10.54
N PRO A 221 -16.85 7.56 -10.55
CA PRO A 221 -15.89 8.23 -11.42
C PRO A 221 -16.12 7.88 -12.90
N ASP A 222 -15.88 8.86 -13.78
CA ASP A 222 -15.67 8.62 -15.21
C ASP A 222 -14.25 8.04 -15.43
N ILE A 223 -13.27 8.54 -14.64
CA ILE A 223 -11.89 8.11 -14.67
C ILE A 223 -11.43 7.83 -13.25
N ALA A 224 -10.88 6.63 -13.01
CA ALA A 224 -10.29 6.27 -11.73
C ALA A 224 -8.81 5.89 -11.90
N ILE A 225 -7.96 6.48 -11.06
CA ILE A 225 -6.51 6.22 -11.04
C ILE A 225 -6.18 5.57 -9.70
N ALA A 226 -5.70 4.32 -9.73
CA ALA A 226 -5.07 3.71 -8.57
C ALA A 226 -3.64 4.25 -8.44
N VAL A 227 -3.36 4.83 -7.30
CA VAL A 227 -2.02 5.26 -6.89
C VAL A 227 -1.51 4.17 -5.98
N GLU A 228 -0.38 3.55 -6.31
CA GLU A 228 0.02 2.27 -5.75
C GLU A 228 1.55 2.16 -5.63
N THR A 229 2.03 1.08 -5.05
CA THR A 229 3.40 0.62 -5.30
C THR A 229 3.41 -0.58 -6.27
N THR A 230 4.56 -0.89 -6.85
CA THR A 230 4.70 -2.08 -7.70
C THR A 230 6.07 -2.70 -7.60
N THR A 231 6.13 -4.04 -7.70
CA THR A 231 7.39 -4.79 -7.65
C THR A 231 8.34 -4.37 -8.76
N ALA A 232 9.53 -3.91 -8.41
CA ALA A 232 10.56 -3.55 -9.39
C ALA A 232 11.25 -4.79 -10.00
N GLY A 233 11.69 -5.72 -9.14
CA GLY A 233 12.44 -6.89 -9.60
C GLY A 233 13.85 -6.58 -10.09
N ASP A 234 14.35 -5.36 -9.93
CA ASP A 234 15.64 -4.87 -10.38
C ASP A 234 16.80 -5.25 -9.44
N LEU A 235 16.81 -6.51 -9.01
CA LEU A 235 17.81 -7.06 -8.10
C LEU A 235 19.02 -7.62 -8.85
N ALA A 236 20.15 -7.73 -8.13
CA ALA A 236 21.34 -8.37 -8.66
C ALA A 236 21.04 -9.83 -9.05
N GLY A 237 21.50 -10.25 -10.23
CA GLY A 237 21.27 -11.61 -10.74
C GLY A 237 19.91 -11.84 -11.40
N VAL A 238 19.01 -10.86 -11.39
CA VAL A 238 17.75 -10.94 -12.15
C VAL A 238 18.02 -10.55 -13.61
N PRO A 239 17.71 -11.40 -14.60
CA PRO A 239 17.82 -11.07 -16.02
C PRO A 239 17.00 -9.83 -16.38
N GLU A 240 17.49 -9.02 -17.34
CA GLU A 240 16.84 -7.75 -17.72
C GLU A 240 15.37 -7.95 -18.14
N GLU A 241 15.09 -8.99 -18.92
CA GLU A 241 13.74 -9.31 -19.41
C GLU A 241 12.75 -9.78 -18.32
N LYS A 242 13.24 -10.00 -17.10
CA LYS A 242 12.41 -10.35 -15.92
C LYS A 242 12.20 -9.20 -14.96
N LYS A 243 12.89 -8.10 -15.17
CA LYS A 243 12.68 -6.89 -14.37
C LYS A 243 11.37 -6.24 -14.78
N VAL A 244 10.51 -5.99 -13.81
CA VAL A 244 9.18 -5.40 -14.03
C VAL A 244 9.27 -3.91 -14.28
N CYS A 245 10.08 -3.24 -13.47
CA CYS A 245 10.43 -1.82 -13.53
C CYS A 245 11.72 -1.60 -12.70
N ARG A 246 12.20 -0.38 -12.61
CA ARG A 246 13.47 -0.07 -11.93
C ARG A 246 13.32 1.14 -11.02
N LEU A 247 13.95 1.07 -9.84
CA LEU A 247 14.08 2.21 -8.94
C LEU A 247 14.93 3.31 -9.60
N GLY A 248 14.49 4.57 -9.44
CA GLY A 248 15.17 5.75 -9.99
C GLY A 248 14.75 6.14 -11.40
N ASN A 249 13.84 5.37 -12.04
CA ASN A 249 13.36 5.67 -13.38
C ASN A 249 11.98 6.38 -13.41
N GLY A 250 11.51 6.86 -12.25
CA GLY A 250 10.24 7.57 -12.12
C GLY A 250 9.02 6.63 -11.96
N PRO A 251 7.82 7.22 -11.87
CA PRO A 251 6.56 6.49 -11.73
C PRO A 251 6.35 5.47 -12.85
N VAL A 252 5.72 4.37 -12.48
CA VAL A 252 5.35 3.28 -13.39
C VAL A 252 3.92 3.47 -13.84
N VAL A 253 3.71 3.75 -15.12
CA VAL A 253 2.39 3.83 -15.74
C VAL A 253 2.08 2.47 -16.36
N SER A 254 1.06 1.78 -15.87
CA SER A 254 0.76 0.39 -16.26
C SER A 254 -0.20 0.32 -17.44
N PHE A 255 0.02 -0.63 -18.37
CA PHE A 255 -0.93 -0.95 -19.44
C PHE A 255 -1.70 -2.25 -19.17
N MET A 256 -1.15 -3.14 -18.34
CA MET A 256 -1.79 -4.39 -17.93
C MET A 256 -1.15 -4.95 -16.65
N ASP A 257 -1.96 -5.58 -15.79
CA ASP A 257 -1.54 -6.47 -14.72
C ASP A 257 -2.38 -7.77 -14.76
N ARG A 258 -2.33 -8.60 -13.70
CA ARG A 258 -3.09 -9.86 -13.67
C ARG A 258 -4.60 -9.66 -13.50
N GLY A 259 -5.04 -8.51 -13.02
CA GLY A 259 -6.44 -8.21 -12.72
C GLY A 259 -7.08 -7.23 -13.68
N THR A 260 -6.27 -6.45 -14.41
CA THR A 260 -6.76 -5.30 -15.17
C THR A 260 -6.04 -5.14 -16.51
N ILE A 261 -6.81 -4.92 -17.57
CA ILE A 261 -6.33 -4.32 -18.82
C ILE A 261 -6.73 -2.85 -18.74
N TYR A 262 -5.75 -1.97 -18.66
CA TYR A 262 -5.97 -0.54 -18.47
C TYR A 262 -6.45 0.14 -19.74
N THR A 263 -7.12 1.29 -19.60
CA THR A 263 -7.60 2.09 -20.73
C THR A 263 -6.43 2.60 -21.55
N TYR A 264 -6.25 2.09 -22.75
CA TYR A 264 -5.04 2.31 -23.56
C TYR A 264 -4.80 3.77 -23.93
N ASP A 265 -5.87 4.51 -24.26
CA ASP A 265 -5.74 5.94 -24.58
C ASP A 265 -5.37 6.77 -23.34
N LEU A 266 -5.89 6.40 -22.18
CA LEU A 266 -5.52 7.02 -20.91
C LEU A 266 -4.04 6.76 -20.58
N TYR A 267 -3.58 5.51 -20.76
CA TYR A 267 -2.16 5.15 -20.61
C TYR A 267 -1.25 6.01 -21.49
N LYS A 268 -1.58 6.16 -22.78
CA LYS A 268 -0.79 6.98 -23.71
C LYS A 268 -0.77 8.47 -23.31
N ARG A 269 -1.95 8.99 -22.95
CA ARG A 269 -2.10 10.39 -22.55
C ARG A 269 -1.28 10.72 -21.32
N VAL A 270 -1.30 9.88 -20.29
CA VAL A 270 -0.57 10.09 -19.03
C VAL A 270 0.94 10.00 -19.26
N ARG A 271 1.41 9.06 -20.08
CA ARG A 271 2.83 8.99 -20.43
C ARG A 271 3.30 10.22 -21.22
N ALA A 272 2.53 10.61 -22.23
CA ALA A 272 2.84 11.83 -23.01
C ALA A 272 2.81 13.09 -22.14
N LEU A 273 1.92 13.15 -21.14
CA LEU A 273 1.87 14.23 -20.16
C LEU A 273 3.15 14.28 -19.31
N ALA A 274 3.61 13.14 -18.81
CA ALA A 274 4.87 13.05 -18.06
C ALA A 274 6.06 13.53 -18.91
N ASP A 275 6.16 13.05 -20.15
CA ASP A 275 7.22 13.42 -21.08
C ASP A 275 7.21 14.93 -21.38
N ALA A 276 6.03 15.52 -21.61
CA ALA A 276 5.87 16.95 -21.89
C ALA A 276 6.32 17.85 -20.71
N HIS A 277 6.26 17.32 -19.50
CA HIS A 277 6.69 18.01 -18.27
C HIS A 277 8.07 17.59 -17.76
N ASN A 278 8.82 16.80 -18.56
CA ASN A 278 10.14 16.26 -18.21
C ASN A 278 10.14 15.47 -16.89
N ILE A 279 9.05 14.76 -16.60
CA ILE A 279 8.96 13.84 -15.46
C ILE A 279 9.44 12.47 -15.95
N PRO A 280 10.54 11.93 -15.40
CA PRO A 280 10.96 10.55 -15.68
C PRO A 280 9.79 9.61 -15.44
N ASN A 281 9.55 8.70 -16.38
CA ASN A 281 8.47 7.73 -16.25
C ASN A 281 8.79 6.44 -16.98
N GLN A 282 8.22 5.35 -16.53
CA GLN A 282 8.43 4.03 -17.12
C GLN A 282 7.11 3.27 -17.22
N THR A 283 7.14 2.15 -17.93
CA THR A 283 5.99 1.23 -17.97
C THR A 283 6.31 -0.05 -17.23
N LYS A 284 5.27 -0.80 -16.87
CA LYS A 284 5.39 -2.14 -16.29
C LYS A 284 5.72 -3.14 -17.40
N GLU A 285 6.95 -3.69 -17.40
CA GLU A 285 7.45 -4.54 -18.49
C GLU A 285 6.98 -6.01 -18.39
N ALA A 286 6.34 -6.40 -17.28
CA ALA A 286 5.80 -7.73 -17.09
C ALA A 286 4.38 -7.70 -16.51
N VAL A 287 3.54 -8.64 -16.93
CA VAL A 287 2.19 -8.83 -16.38
C VAL A 287 2.29 -9.58 -15.06
N CYS A 288 2.34 -8.83 -13.95
CA CYS A 288 2.44 -9.40 -12.61
C CYS A 288 1.66 -8.56 -11.59
N GLY A 289 1.33 -9.16 -10.44
CA GLY A 289 0.53 -8.53 -9.40
C GLY A 289 -0.87 -8.13 -9.89
N GLY A 290 -1.53 -7.31 -9.13
CA GLY A 290 -2.80 -6.67 -9.40
C GLY A 290 -3.01 -5.64 -8.32
N ASN A 291 -3.97 -4.74 -8.49
CA ASN A 291 -4.32 -3.70 -7.53
C ASN A 291 -5.81 -3.38 -7.58
N GLU A 292 -6.22 -2.37 -6.85
CA GLU A 292 -7.64 -2.03 -6.73
C GLU A 292 -8.29 -1.50 -8.04
N SER A 293 -7.52 -1.17 -9.09
CA SER A 293 -8.06 -0.74 -10.39
C SER A 293 -9.11 -1.70 -10.94
N ARG A 294 -8.94 -3.02 -10.70
CA ARG A 294 -9.93 -4.02 -11.12
C ARG A 294 -11.31 -3.82 -10.47
N SER A 295 -11.31 -3.34 -9.23
CA SER A 295 -12.53 -3.07 -8.47
C SER A 295 -13.12 -1.72 -8.85
N LEU A 296 -12.28 -0.69 -9.03
CA LEU A 296 -12.65 0.63 -9.50
C LEU A 296 -13.28 0.56 -10.89
N MET A 297 -12.69 -0.22 -11.80
CA MET A 297 -13.16 -0.37 -13.20
C MET A 297 -14.58 -0.93 -13.29
N THR A 298 -14.95 -1.83 -12.39
CA THR A 298 -16.21 -2.60 -12.50
C THR A 298 -17.34 -2.09 -11.62
N ALA A 299 -17.12 -1.04 -10.83
CA ALA A 299 -18.15 -0.48 -9.96
C ALA A 299 -19.11 0.45 -10.74
N ALA A 300 -20.34 0.56 -10.26
CA ALA A 300 -21.36 1.56 -10.66
C ALA A 300 -21.57 1.77 -12.17
N GLY A 301 -21.31 0.79 -12.99
CA GLY A 301 -21.49 0.89 -14.46
C GLY A 301 -20.18 0.98 -15.25
N GLY A 302 -19.07 1.07 -14.57
CA GLY A 302 -17.71 1.05 -15.12
C GLY A 302 -17.07 2.43 -15.23
N SER A 303 -15.73 2.44 -15.23
CA SER A 303 -14.89 3.64 -15.33
C SER A 303 -13.67 3.36 -16.22
N GLU A 304 -13.18 4.38 -16.90
CA GLU A 304 -11.81 4.34 -17.45
C GLU A 304 -10.82 4.22 -16.30
N VAL A 305 -9.85 3.31 -16.38
CA VAL A 305 -8.91 3.10 -15.27
C VAL A 305 -7.46 3.11 -15.72
N LEU A 306 -6.60 3.52 -14.78
CA LEU A 306 -5.15 3.46 -14.90
C LEU A 306 -4.55 3.20 -13.51
N ALA A 307 -3.35 2.59 -13.48
CA ALA A 307 -2.52 2.58 -12.28
C ALA A 307 -1.23 3.38 -12.54
N ILE A 308 -0.89 4.21 -11.57
CA ILE A 308 0.38 4.94 -11.49
C ILE A 308 1.05 4.50 -10.20
N SER A 309 2.17 3.81 -10.32
CA SER A 309 2.77 3.13 -9.18
C SER A 309 4.20 3.60 -8.91
N ILE A 310 4.58 3.58 -7.64
CA ILE A 310 5.96 3.76 -7.19
C ILE A 310 6.69 2.42 -7.36
N PRO A 311 7.82 2.36 -8.08
CA PRO A 311 8.63 1.15 -8.12
C PRO A 311 9.19 0.83 -6.73
N SER A 312 9.01 -0.41 -6.26
CA SER A 312 9.46 -0.85 -4.93
C SER A 312 10.10 -2.22 -4.97
N ARG A 313 11.18 -2.40 -4.23
CA ARG A 313 11.78 -3.70 -3.92
C ARG A 313 11.21 -4.25 -2.63
N TYR A 314 11.22 -5.57 -2.49
CA TYR A 314 10.84 -6.27 -1.24
C TYR A 314 9.42 -5.95 -0.76
N LEU A 315 8.49 -5.82 -1.72
CA LEU A 315 7.07 -5.59 -1.45
C LEU A 315 6.52 -6.66 -0.49
N HIS A 316 5.53 -6.30 0.35
CA HIS A 316 4.93 -7.19 1.36
C HIS A 316 5.96 -7.78 2.35
N SER A 317 6.96 -6.99 2.70
CA SER A 317 7.98 -7.34 3.68
C SER A 317 8.08 -6.27 4.79
N PRO A 318 8.82 -6.54 5.88
CA PRO A 318 9.04 -5.54 6.93
C PRO A 318 9.72 -4.25 6.47
N ALA A 319 10.32 -4.25 5.28
CA ALA A 319 11.09 -3.12 4.74
C ALA A 319 11.02 -3.07 3.21
N CYS A 320 9.93 -2.54 2.66
CA CYS A 320 9.86 -2.14 1.25
C CYS A 320 10.88 -1.04 0.98
N VAL A 321 11.51 -1.07 -0.19
CA VAL A 321 12.51 -0.07 -0.58
C VAL A 321 12.07 0.64 -1.86
N ALA A 322 12.03 1.97 -1.81
CA ALA A 322 11.74 2.83 -2.95
C ALA A 322 12.86 3.87 -3.15
N ASP A 323 12.81 4.58 -4.26
CA ASP A 323 13.63 5.75 -4.52
C ASP A 323 12.85 7.03 -4.16
N GLU A 324 13.48 7.94 -3.42
CA GLU A 324 12.85 9.20 -3.00
C GLU A 324 12.37 10.02 -4.20
N LYS A 325 13.16 10.07 -5.29
CA LYS A 325 12.79 10.80 -6.50
C LYS A 325 11.64 10.16 -7.25
N ASP A 326 11.48 8.83 -7.18
CA ASP A 326 10.34 8.17 -7.80
C ASP A 326 9.04 8.57 -7.10
N ILE A 327 9.05 8.66 -5.76
CA ILE A 327 7.91 9.14 -4.97
C ILE A 327 7.60 10.61 -5.30
N GLU A 328 8.62 11.48 -5.32
CA GLU A 328 8.47 12.89 -5.65
C GLU A 328 7.96 13.11 -7.07
N ASN A 329 8.51 12.40 -8.05
CA ASN A 329 8.08 12.45 -9.45
C ASN A 329 6.66 11.88 -9.63
N THR A 330 6.27 10.88 -8.85
CA THR A 330 4.90 10.37 -8.86
C THR A 330 3.93 11.45 -8.40
N LEU A 331 4.20 12.15 -7.31
CA LEU A 331 3.37 13.27 -6.86
C LEU A 331 3.30 14.39 -7.91
N GLU A 332 4.42 14.75 -8.55
CA GLU A 332 4.41 15.78 -9.61
C GLU A 332 3.52 15.34 -10.80
N LEU A 333 3.57 14.07 -11.20
CA LEU A 333 2.68 13.56 -12.25
C LEU A 333 1.21 13.60 -11.82
N LEU A 334 0.89 13.17 -10.61
CA LEU A 334 -0.49 13.19 -10.09
C LEU A 334 -1.08 14.61 -10.08
N ARG A 335 -0.30 15.65 -9.75
CA ARG A 335 -0.72 17.05 -9.73
C ARG A 335 -1.20 17.54 -11.09
N LEU A 336 -0.70 16.98 -12.18
CA LEU A 336 -1.08 17.36 -13.54
C LEU A 336 -2.40 16.73 -13.99
N LEU A 337 -2.81 15.61 -13.38
CA LEU A 337 -3.95 14.80 -13.84
C LEU A 337 -5.29 15.54 -13.78
N PRO A 338 -5.64 16.31 -12.74
CA PRO A 338 -6.93 17.00 -12.69
C PRO A 338 -7.15 17.93 -13.89
N GLU A 339 -6.16 18.74 -14.27
CA GLU A 339 -6.26 19.61 -15.43
C GLU A 339 -6.30 18.82 -16.74
N ALA A 340 -5.43 17.84 -16.90
CA ALA A 340 -5.28 17.08 -18.14
C ALA A 340 -6.44 16.10 -18.44
N LEU A 341 -7.11 15.59 -17.40
CA LEU A 341 -8.08 14.51 -17.55
C LEU A 341 -9.52 14.93 -17.26
N ALA A 342 -9.74 15.93 -16.40
CA ALA A 342 -11.06 16.31 -15.93
C ALA A 342 -11.57 17.68 -16.42
N LEU A 343 -10.75 18.51 -17.04
CA LEU A 343 -11.12 19.76 -17.69
C LEU A 343 -11.30 19.60 -19.19
#